data_9cf08d05d64464c4a08e2b621fc2fe4b
#
_entry.id   9cf08d05d64464c4a08e2b621fc2fe4b
#
_cell.length_a   1.000
_cell.length_b   1.000
_cell.length_c   1.000
_cell.angle_alpha   90.00
_cell.angle_beta   90.00
_cell.angle_gamma   90.00
#
_symmetry.space_group_name_H-M   'P 1'
#
loop_
_entity.id
_entity.type
_entity.pdbx_description
1 polymer ?
#
loop_
_entity_poly.entity_id
_entity_poly.type
_entity_poly.pdbx_seq_one_letter_code
_entity_poly.pdbx_strand_id
1 'polypeptide(L)'
;MAEILALGISHYPPLHGHDDRMAWILKRMLQNPKLPDTLRTPAGWPEPMRAEWGNDEGAASAARHRADLVGWLDRTRAALDAFKPDFVLIWGDDQYENFREDVVPPYCIAAYDRIQFTSPSTNIWGKDEGFDLPGHRTAAKRLASELIEEGFDAAYAYKPLHNPLGHAFANAVMYLDYHRKGFDYPVVPFAINCYGRRVLAQRGGLPVFDRTISDAELDPPAPTPRRLFDLGAATARILARSPWRVALLASSGWSHAFLTAKNHFLWPDTPADRRMYEALRDCDWQTWRSYSGAAVEDSGQQEILNWACLAGAMSELKRKPKEMGFVDTWIFNSSKVFLIAPPQ
;
A
#
# COMPACT_ATOMS: atom_id res chain seq x y z
N MET A 1 19.57 19.43 10.87
CA MET A 1 18.24 18.85 10.56
C MET A 1 18.43 17.38 10.29
N ALA A 2 17.52 16.56 10.73
CA ALA A 2 17.55 15.13 10.44
C ALA A 2 17.48 14.87 8.92
N GLU A 3 18.20 13.87 8.46
CA GLU A 3 18.11 13.43 7.08
C GLU A 3 16.88 12.50 6.91
N ILE A 4 16.15 12.69 5.82
CA ILE A 4 14.98 11.88 5.52
C ILE A 4 15.10 11.33 4.10
N LEU A 5 15.00 10.01 3.98
CA LEU A 5 14.86 9.28 2.71
C LEU A 5 13.37 9.03 2.49
N ALA A 6 12.83 9.38 1.32
CA ALA A 6 11.46 9.05 0.95
C ALA A 6 11.43 7.88 -0.04
N LEU A 7 10.64 6.88 0.26
CA LEU A 7 10.49 5.64 -0.51
C LEU A 7 9.02 5.32 -0.74
N GLY A 8 8.72 4.69 -1.86
CA GLY A 8 7.41 4.13 -2.13
C GLY A 8 7.54 2.76 -2.78
N ILE A 9 6.74 1.80 -2.34
CA ILE A 9 6.66 0.45 -2.91
C ILE A 9 5.21 -0.02 -3.01
N SER A 10 4.97 -1.00 -3.84
CA SER A 10 3.72 -1.74 -3.84
C SER A 10 3.90 -3.09 -3.15
N HIS A 11 3.12 -3.34 -2.10
CA HIS A 11 3.20 -4.55 -1.27
C HIS A 11 2.36 -5.72 -1.81
N TYR A 12 2.26 -5.88 -3.11
CA TYR A 12 1.38 -6.83 -3.82
C TYR A 12 1.34 -8.24 -3.19
N PRO A 13 0.24 -8.65 -2.50
CA PRO A 13 0.23 -9.89 -1.73
C PRO A 13 0.57 -11.14 -2.55
N PRO A 14 0.08 -11.35 -3.80
CA PRO A 14 0.44 -12.53 -4.57
C PRO A 14 1.93 -12.71 -4.88
N LEU A 15 2.77 -11.68 -4.67
CA LEU A 15 4.21 -11.78 -4.91
C LEU A 15 4.90 -12.80 -3.97
N HIS A 16 4.36 -13.04 -2.78
CA HIS A 16 4.88 -14.08 -1.89
C HIS A 16 4.55 -15.51 -2.34
N GLY A 17 3.55 -15.68 -3.23
CA GLY A 17 3.16 -16.98 -3.78
C GLY A 17 3.91 -17.36 -5.05
N HIS A 18 3.65 -18.54 -5.59
CA HIS A 18 4.17 -18.99 -6.89
C HIS A 18 3.47 -18.27 -8.05
N ASP A 19 4.11 -18.22 -9.21
CA ASP A 19 3.63 -17.48 -10.39
C ASP A 19 2.28 -17.98 -10.91
N ASP A 20 2.00 -19.26 -10.82
CA ASP A 20 0.73 -19.89 -11.22
C ASP A 20 -0.47 -19.37 -10.42
N ARG A 21 -0.22 -18.76 -9.27
CA ARG A 21 -1.23 -18.14 -8.41
C ARG A 21 -1.32 -16.63 -8.53
N MET A 22 -0.46 -16.00 -9.31
CA MET A 22 -0.42 -14.53 -9.36
C MET A 22 -1.74 -13.91 -9.87
N ALA A 23 -2.45 -14.56 -10.78
CA ALA A 23 -3.75 -14.13 -11.31
C ALA A 23 -4.97 -14.65 -10.52
N TRP A 24 -4.80 -15.17 -9.28
CA TRP A 24 -5.90 -15.83 -8.56
C TRP A 24 -7.09 -14.89 -8.27
N ILE A 25 -6.84 -13.60 -8.06
CA ILE A 25 -7.90 -12.61 -7.81
C ILE A 25 -8.78 -12.48 -9.06
N LEU A 26 -8.18 -12.34 -10.24
CA LEU A 26 -8.95 -12.33 -11.49
C LEU A 26 -9.74 -13.62 -11.67
N LYS A 27 -9.11 -14.78 -11.48
CA LYS A 27 -9.78 -16.09 -11.59
C LYS A 27 -10.97 -16.19 -10.64
N ARG A 28 -10.88 -15.62 -9.44
CA ARG A 28 -12.00 -15.53 -8.50
C ARG A 28 -13.09 -14.57 -9.00
N MET A 29 -12.73 -13.40 -9.51
CA MET A 29 -13.71 -12.41 -10.01
C MET A 29 -14.49 -12.94 -11.22
N LEU A 30 -13.88 -13.77 -12.06
CA LEU A 30 -14.55 -14.44 -13.18
C LEU A 30 -15.66 -15.42 -12.73
N GLN A 31 -15.66 -15.84 -11.47
CA GLN A 31 -16.72 -16.68 -10.89
C GLN A 31 -17.95 -15.88 -10.49
N ASN A 32 -17.95 -14.55 -10.61
CA ASN A 32 -19.10 -13.72 -10.26
C ASN A 32 -20.32 -14.05 -11.15
N PRO A 33 -21.45 -14.54 -10.59
CA PRO A 33 -22.63 -14.89 -11.38
C PRO A 33 -23.28 -13.68 -12.07
N LYS A 34 -23.00 -12.47 -11.59
CA LYS A 34 -23.52 -11.21 -12.14
C LYS A 34 -22.63 -10.63 -13.24
N LEU A 35 -21.52 -11.30 -13.59
CA LEU A 35 -20.65 -10.87 -14.66
C LEU A 35 -21.35 -11.02 -16.02
N PRO A 36 -21.31 -9.99 -16.90
CA PRO A 36 -21.81 -10.12 -18.26
C PRO A 36 -21.18 -11.29 -19.01
N ASP A 37 -21.98 -12.05 -19.76
CA ASP A 37 -21.49 -13.24 -20.48
C ASP A 37 -20.35 -12.91 -21.44
N THR A 38 -20.37 -11.73 -22.04
CA THR A 38 -19.28 -11.24 -22.91
C THR A 38 -17.92 -11.13 -22.21
N LEU A 39 -17.90 -10.92 -20.91
CA LEU A 39 -16.68 -10.75 -20.12
C LEU A 39 -16.20 -12.04 -19.43
N ARG A 40 -16.94 -13.15 -19.60
CA ARG A 40 -16.56 -14.44 -18.99
C ARG A 40 -15.38 -15.11 -19.68
N THR A 41 -15.07 -14.68 -20.89
CA THR A 41 -13.96 -15.22 -21.67
C THR A 41 -13.06 -14.11 -22.20
N PRO A 42 -11.79 -14.40 -22.49
CA PRO A 42 -10.85 -13.40 -23.00
C PRO A 42 -11.31 -12.69 -24.28
N ALA A 43 -12.19 -13.29 -25.09
CA ALA A 43 -12.70 -12.67 -26.31
C ALA A 43 -13.40 -11.31 -26.06
N GLY A 44 -14.02 -11.12 -24.91
CA GLY A 44 -14.71 -9.88 -24.55
C GLY A 44 -13.87 -8.89 -23.72
N TRP A 45 -12.62 -9.22 -23.40
CA TRP A 45 -11.76 -8.36 -22.59
C TRP A 45 -11.06 -7.27 -23.43
N PRO A 46 -10.61 -6.17 -22.78
CA PRO A 46 -9.72 -5.20 -23.42
C PRO A 46 -8.48 -5.87 -24.02
N GLU A 47 -7.99 -5.31 -25.11
CA GLU A 47 -6.83 -5.90 -25.82
C GLU A 47 -5.60 -6.08 -24.91
N PRO A 48 -5.18 -5.09 -24.08
CA PRO A 48 -4.02 -5.29 -23.22
C PRO A 48 -4.21 -6.43 -22.19
N MET A 49 -5.44 -6.61 -21.69
CA MET A 49 -5.77 -7.70 -20.77
C MET A 49 -5.65 -9.06 -21.46
N ARG A 50 -6.14 -9.18 -22.72
CA ARG A 50 -5.98 -10.41 -23.52
C ARG A 50 -4.53 -10.71 -23.82
N ALA A 51 -3.76 -9.69 -24.20
CA ALA A 51 -2.35 -9.84 -24.51
C ALA A 51 -1.55 -10.32 -23.29
N GLU A 52 -1.85 -9.76 -22.09
CA GLU A 52 -1.19 -10.16 -20.87
C GLU A 52 -1.61 -11.57 -20.39
N TRP A 53 -2.88 -11.94 -20.61
CA TRP A 53 -3.39 -13.28 -20.30
C TRP A 53 -2.81 -14.37 -21.21
N GLY A 54 -2.62 -14.08 -22.49
CA GLY A 54 -2.06 -15.00 -23.47
C GLY A 54 -2.86 -16.30 -23.62
N ASN A 55 -2.14 -17.36 -24.02
CA ASN A 55 -2.70 -18.72 -24.14
C ASN A 55 -2.39 -19.60 -22.93
N ASP A 56 -1.70 -19.05 -21.92
CA ASP A 56 -1.18 -19.76 -20.73
C ASP A 56 -1.76 -19.22 -19.43
N GLU A 57 -2.90 -18.52 -19.51
CA GLU A 57 -3.57 -17.89 -18.36
C GLU A 57 -2.68 -16.93 -17.57
N GLY A 58 -1.78 -16.24 -18.25
CA GLY A 58 -0.89 -15.25 -17.67
C GLY A 58 0.39 -15.79 -17.03
N ALA A 59 0.71 -17.08 -17.21
CA ALA A 59 1.89 -17.68 -16.57
C ALA A 59 3.21 -17.03 -17.01
N ALA A 60 3.41 -16.81 -18.30
CA ALA A 60 4.59 -16.13 -18.83
C ALA A 60 4.64 -14.65 -18.40
N SER A 61 3.47 -14.00 -18.31
CA SER A 61 3.35 -12.63 -17.82
C SER A 61 3.66 -12.53 -16.33
N ALA A 62 3.27 -13.52 -15.53
CA ALA A 62 3.56 -13.58 -14.09
C ALA A 62 5.07 -13.59 -13.81
N ALA A 63 5.82 -14.41 -14.54
CA ALA A 63 7.28 -14.47 -14.36
C ALA A 63 7.96 -13.13 -14.68
N ARG A 64 7.54 -12.46 -15.78
CA ARG A 64 8.05 -11.11 -16.12
C ARG A 64 7.66 -10.09 -15.05
N HIS A 65 6.39 -10.09 -14.65
CA HIS A 65 5.87 -9.18 -13.62
C HIS A 65 6.64 -9.32 -12.32
N ARG A 66 6.89 -10.57 -11.87
CA ARG A 66 7.74 -10.85 -10.69
C ARG A 66 9.14 -10.25 -10.85
N ALA A 67 9.78 -10.49 -11.99
CA ALA A 67 11.14 -10.00 -12.24
C ALA A 67 11.21 -8.47 -12.16
N ASP A 68 10.23 -7.77 -12.75
CA ASP A 68 10.14 -6.30 -12.68
C ASP A 68 9.94 -5.81 -11.25
N LEU A 69 9.04 -6.44 -10.48
CA LEU A 69 8.78 -6.07 -9.09
C LEU A 69 10.03 -6.29 -8.21
N VAL A 70 10.66 -7.46 -8.32
CA VAL A 70 11.87 -7.78 -7.54
C VAL A 70 13.00 -6.82 -7.90
N GLY A 71 13.17 -6.50 -9.18
CA GLY A 71 14.18 -5.52 -9.60
C GLY A 71 13.98 -4.13 -8.96
N TRP A 72 12.74 -3.67 -8.81
CA TRP A 72 12.45 -2.42 -8.10
C TRP A 72 12.61 -2.53 -6.59
N LEU A 73 12.22 -3.64 -6.00
CA LEU A 73 12.42 -3.92 -4.57
C LEU A 73 13.92 -3.95 -4.22
N ASP A 74 14.76 -4.55 -5.06
CA ASP A 74 16.21 -4.58 -4.90
C ASP A 74 16.82 -3.17 -4.94
N ARG A 75 16.37 -2.31 -5.87
CA ARG A 75 16.81 -0.90 -5.93
C ARG A 75 16.38 -0.14 -4.68
N THR A 76 15.14 -0.33 -4.24
CA THR A 76 14.62 0.33 -3.03
C THR A 76 15.37 -0.14 -1.80
N ARG A 77 15.65 -1.44 -1.69
CA ARG A 77 16.47 -2.00 -0.61
C ARG A 77 17.90 -1.45 -0.64
N ALA A 78 18.53 -1.37 -1.79
CA ALA A 78 19.86 -0.80 -1.91
C ALA A 78 19.91 0.67 -1.48
N ALA A 79 18.88 1.47 -1.81
CA ALA A 79 18.77 2.85 -1.36
C ALA A 79 18.60 2.94 0.18
N LEU A 80 17.82 2.05 0.76
CA LEU A 80 17.62 1.94 2.22
C LEU A 80 18.93 1.57 2.92
N ASP A 81 19.64 0.56 2.44
CA ASP A 81 20.89 0.08 3.01
C ASP A 81 22.02 1.14 2.89
N ALA A 82 22.07 1.87 1.80
CA ALA A 82 23.01 2.98 1.64
C ALA A 82 22.70 4.15 2.58
N PHE A 83 21.43 4.41 2.84
CA PHE A 83 20.98 5.48 3.71
C PHE A 83 21.19 5.17 5.20
N LYS A 84 21.05 3.92 5.62
CA LYS A 84 21.19 3.45 7.02
C LYS A 84 20.35 4.27 8.00
N PRO A 85 19.01 4.21 7.91
CA PRO A 85 18.15 4.94 8.82
C PRO A 85 18.21 4.37 10.25
N ASP A 86 17.94 5.21 11.24
CA ASP A 86 17.70 4.78 12.62
C ASP A 86 16.38 3.98 12.72
N PHE A 87 15.40 4.29 11.87
CA PHE A 87 14.17 3.51 11.70
C PHE A 87 13.49 3.80 10.36
N VAL A 88 12.57 2.89 9.99
CA VAL A 88 11.68 3.02 8.84
C VAL A 88 10.27 3.29 9.34
N LEU A 89 9.70 4.45 9.01
CA LEU A 89 8.29 4.71 9.21
C LEU A 89 7.55 4.24 7.95
N ILE A 90 6.56 3.36 8.14
CA ILE A 90 5.79 2.80 7.02
C ILE A 90 4.35 3.30 7.11
N TRP A 91 3.89 4.06 6.13
CA TRP A 91 2.46 4.25 5.89
C TRP A 91 1.92 3.04 5.13
N GLY A 92 0.96 2.37 5.73
CA GLY A 92 0.29 1.19 5.17
C GLY A 92 -1.16 1.18 5.61
N ASP A 93 -1.98 0.47 4.87
CA ASP A 93 -3.38 0.29 5.21
C ASP A 93 -3.59 -0.81 6.23
N ASP A 94 -4.76 -0.78 6.86
CA ASP A 94 -5.32 -1.88 7.64
C ASP A 94 -6.65 -2.31 7.00
N GLN A 95 -6.65 -3.49 6.39
CA GLN A 95 -7.80 -4.05 5.69
C GLN A 95 -8.64 -4.92 6.64
N TYR A 96 -9.14 -4.32 7.74
CA TYR A 96 -9.89 -5.04 8.77
C TYR A 96 -9.07 -6.17 9.43
N GLU A 97 -7.77 -5.96 9.57
CA GLU A 97 -6.85 -6.95 10.13
C GLU A 97 -6.64 -6.72 11.62
N ASN A 98 -6.16 -5.53 11.98
CA ASN A 98 -5.90 -5.15 13.37
C ASN A 98 -7.00 -4.23 13.94
N PHE A 99 -7.66 -3.44 13.09
CA PHE A 99 -8.79 -2.58 13.47
C PHE A 99 -10.10 -3.17 12.94
N ARG A 100 -11.04 -3.46 13.88
CA ARG A 100 -12.30 -4.13 13.60
C ARG A 100 -13.45 -3.40 14.30
N GLU A 101 -14.55 -4.12 14.63
CA GLU A 101 -15.75 -3.54 15.26
C GLU A 101 -15.48 -2.86 16.60
N ASP A 102 -14.38 -3.16 17.27
CA ASP A 102 -13.98 -2.53 18.53
C ASP A 102 -13.46 -1.10 18.33
N VAL A 103 -12.72 -0.84 17.28
CA VAL A 103 -12.28 0.51 16.91
C VAL A 103 -11.72 0.55 15.49
N VAL A 104 -12.13 1.56 14.71
CA VAL A 104 -11.57 1.85 13.38
C VAL A 104 -11.07 3.30 13.38
N PRO A 105 -9.80 3.57 13.71
CA PRO A 105 -9.27 4.92 13.72
C PRO A 105 -9.02 5.41 12.28
N PRO A 106 -9.11 6.73 12.02
CA PRO A 106 -8.71 7.29 10.72
C PRO A 106 -7.25 6.98 10.37
N TYR A 107 -6.38 7.01 11.37
CA TYR A 107 -4.97 6.63 11.30
C TYR A 107 -4.43 6.35 12.70
N CYS A 108 -3.47 5.42 12.80
CA CYS A 108 -2.91 4.99 14.08
C CYS A 108 -1.39 4.73 14.00
N ILE A 109 -0.63 5.26 14.95
CA ILE A 109 0.82 5.02 15.06
C ILE A 109 1.07 3.85 15.99
N ALA A 110 1.75 2.82 15.52
CA ALA A 110 2.16 1.69 16.35
C ALA A 110 3.45 2.00 17.11
N ALA A 111 3.30 2.38 18.39
CA ALA A 111 4.41 2.65 19.31
C ALA A 111 4.89 1.35 19.99
N TYR A 112 5.27 0.36 19.16
CA TYR A 112 5.71 -0.96 19.64
C TYR A 112 7.19 -0.97 19.98
N ASP A 113 7.60 -1.81 20.96
CA ASP A 113 9.01 -2.10 21.21
C ASP A 113 9.53 -3.20 20.29
N ARG A 114 8.67 -4.16 19.97
CA ARG A 114 8.98 -5.34 19.20
C ARG A 114 7.80 -5.71 18.31
N ILE A 115 8.08 -6.16 17.12
CA ILE A 115 7.10 -6.56 16.10
C ILE A 115 7.42 -7.99 15.70
N GLN A 116 6.49 -8.90 15.96
CA GLN A 116 6.63 -10.31 15.60
C GLN A 116 5.49 -10.69 14.66
N PHE A 117 5.81 -11.29 13.54
CA PHE A 117 4.84 -11.83 12.60
C PHE A 117 5.41 -13.04 11.86
N THR A 118 4.55 -13.81 11.22
CA THR A 118 4.93 -14.94 10.38
C THR A 118 4.53 -14.68 8.93
N SER A 119 5.34 -15.16 8.00
CA SER A 119 4.98 -15.15 6.59
C SER A 119 3.73 -16.03 6.34
N PRO A 120 2.95 -15.73 5.27
CA PRO A 120 1.86 -16.63 4.87
C PRO A 120 2.38 -18.07 4.65
N SER A 121 1.61 -19.07 5.06
CA SER A 121 2.00 -20.49 4.98
C SER A 121 2.24 -21.02 3.55
N THR A 122 1.72 -20.31 2.54
CA THR A 122 1.89 -20.65 1.12
C THR A 122 2.83 -19.64 0.45
N ASN A 123 4.07 -19.56 0.93
CA ASN A 123 5.06 -18.63 0.37
C ASN A 123 6.19 -19.38 -0.35
N ILE A 124 6.92 -18.65 -1.20
CA ILE A 124 8.05 -19.19 -1.99
C ILE A 124 9.33 -19.36 -1.18
N TRP A 125 9.40 -18.86 0.06
CA TRP A 125 10.59 -18.91 0.91
C TRP A 125 10.59 -20.10 1.88
N GLY A 126 9.46 -20.73 2.10
CA GLY A 126 9.27 -21.87 3.02
C GLY A 126 8.14 -21.60 4.02
N LYS A 127 7.74 -22.63 4.70
CA LYS A 127 6.70 -22.57 5.73
C LYS A 127 7.27 -22.01 7.04
N ASP A 128 6.42 -21.35 7.79
CA ASP A 128 6.68 -20.94 9.18
C ASP A 128 7.86 -19.96 9.35
N GLU A 129 8.19 -19.16 8.32
CA GLU A 129 9.20 -18.14 8.45
C GLU A 129 8.69 -17.04 9.40
N GLY A 130 9.33 -16.91 10.55
CA GLY A 130 9.05 -15.92 11.57
C GLY A 130 9.94 -14.69 11.40
N PHE A 131 9.36 -13.53 11.60
CA PHE A 131 10.05 -12.24 11.63
C PHE A 131 9.97 -11.67 13.04
N ASP A 132 11.06 -11.06 13.49
CA ASP A 132 11.19 -10.46 14.80
C ASP A 132 11.98 -9.17 14.66
N LEU A 133 11.28 -8.05 14.59
CA LEU A 133 11.84 -6.74 14.31
C LEU A 133 11.79 -5.84 15.54
N PRO A 134 12.79 -5.00 15.76
CA PRO A 134 12.69 -3.94 16.70
C PRO A 134 11.65 -2.91 16.24
N GLY A 135 10.81 -2.41 17.14
CA GLY A 135 10.07 -1.17 16.97
C GLY A 135 10.90 0.03 17.42
N HIS A 136 10.38 1.24 17.20
CA HIS A 136 11.00 2.45 17.71
C HIS A 136 10.00 3.27 18.52
N ARG A 137 9.61 2.75 19.70
CA ARG A 137 8.58 3.34 20.58
C ARG A 137 8.81 4.81 20.88
N THR A 138 10.05 5.22 21.16
CA THR A 138 10.37 6.61 21.51
C THR A 138 10.04 7.56 20.36
N ALA A 139 10.45 7.23 19.13
CA ALA A 139 10.15 8.04 17.95
C ALA A 139 8.63 8.05 17.66
N ALA A 140 7.97 6.89 17.76
CA ALA A 140 6.53 6.76 17.54
C ALA A 140 5.73 7.61 18.55
N LYS A 141 6.07 7.58 19.83
CA LYS A 141 5.43 8.42 20.87
C LYS A 141 5.64 9.90 20.61
N ARG A 142 6.86 10.30 20.28
CA ARG A 142 7.17 11.70 19.96
C ARG A 142 6.34 12.17 18.76
N LEU A 143 6.31 11.38 17.70
CA LEU A 143 5.54 11.70 16.50
C LEU A 143 4.04 11.83 16.82
N ALA A 144 3.47 10.90 17.59
CA ALA A 144 2.07 10.97 17.98
C ALA A 144 1.77 12.24 18.81
N SER A 145 2.63 12.59 19.77
CA SER A 145 2.47 13.80 20.59
C SER A 145 2.51 15.06 19.74
N GLU A 146 3.55 15.23 18.92
CA GLU A 146 3.69 16.44 18.10
C GLU A 146 2.60 16.55 17.01
N LEU A 147 2.10 15.42 16.45
CA LEU A 147 0.97 15.44 15.52
C LEU A 147 -0.32 15.89 16.22
N ILE A 148 -0.58 15.41 17.45
CA ILE A 148 -1.76 15.84 18.22
C ILE A 148 -1.66 17.35 18.53
N GLU A 149 -0.51 17.85 18.90
CA GLU A 149 -0.27 19.28 19.13
C GLU A 149 -0.43 20.12 17.85
N GLU A 150 -0.11 19.56 16.68
CA GLU A 150 -0.34 20.20 15.36
C GLU A 150 -1.80 20.00 14.85
N GLY A 151 -2.72 19.45 15.66
CA GLY A 151 -4.16 19.33 15.36
C GLY A 151 -4.53 18.09 14.52
N PHE A 152 -3.70 17.05 14.56
CA PHE A 152 -4.03 15.74 14.00
C PHE A 152 -4.42 14.78 15.12
N ASP A 153 -5.68 14.33 15.14
CA ASP A 153 -6.19 13.39 16.15
C ASP A 153 -5.65 11.97 15.90
N ALA A 154 -4.33 11.82 16.02
CA ALA A 154 -3.65 10.56 15.77
C ALA A 154 -3.89 9.57 16.91
N ALA A 155 -4.53 8.44 16.60
CA ALA A 155 -4.53 7.30 17.49
C ALA A 155 -3.10 6.73 17.61
N TYR A 156 -2.81 6.10 18.75
CA TYR A 156 -1.56 5.36 18.94
C TYR A 156 -1.79 4.10 19.77
N ALA A 157 -0.98 3.07 19.51
CA ALA A 157 -1.12 1.78 20.15
C ALA A 157 0.23 1.27 20.67
N TYR A 158 0.25 0.62 21.83
CA TYR A 158 1.45 0.01 22.40
C TYR A 158 1.57 -1.50 22.14
N LYS A 159 0.52 -2.10 21.59
CA LYS A 159 0.46 -3.51 21.18
C LYS A 159 -0.60 -3.67 20.09
N PRO A 160 -0.50 -4.69 19.25
CA PRO A 160 -1.55 -5.02 18.29
C PRO A 160 -2.83 -5.49 19.00
N LEU A 161 -3.99 -5.30 18.36
CA LEU A 161 -5.29 -5.76 18.86
C LEU A 161 -5.59 -7.19 18.40
N HIS A 162 -5.67 -7.42 17.10
CA HIS A 162 -6.15 -8.68 16.52
C HIS A 162 -5.12 -9.39 15.66
N ASN A 163 -4.23 -8.66 15.00
CA ASN A 163 -3.20 -9.21 14.14
C ASN A 163 -1.84 -8.66 14.56
N PRO A 164 -0.82 -9.49 14.70
CA PRO A 164 0.53 -9.04 15.08
C PRO A 164 1.05 -7.89 14.22
N LEU A 165 0.83 -7.97 12.89
CA LEU A 165 1.18 -6.92 11.93
C LEU A 165 0.30 -7.06 10.69
N GLY A 166 -0.35 -5.98 10.25
CA GLY A 166 -1.15 -5.96 9.03
C GLY A 166 -0.31 -6.26 7.78
N HIS A 167 -0.96 -6.82 6.75
CA HIS A 167 -0.26 -7.31 5.55
C HIS A 167 0.52 -6.22 4.81
N ALA A 168 0.03 -4.97 4.82
CA ALA A 168 0.72 -3.85 4.18
C ALA A 168 2.12 -3.60 4.74
N PHE A 169 2.30 -3.80 6.04
CA PHE A 169 3.59 -3.65 6.74
C PHE A 169 4.43 -4.93 6.64
N ALA A 170 3.80 -6.10 6.87
CA ALA A 170 4.47 -7.39 6.79
C ALA A 170 5.06 -7.63 5.39
N ASN A 171 4.25 -7.41 4.35
CA ASN A 171 4.70 -7.54 2.97
C ASN A 171 5.80 -6.55 2.62
N ALA A 172 5.71 -5.29 3.11
CA ALA A 172 6.79 -4.33 2.88
C ALA A 172 8.13 -4.82 3.39
N VAL A 173 8.17 -5.34 4.62
CA VAL A 173 9.39 -5.90 5.21
C VAL A 173 9.84 -7.14 4.43
N MET A 174 8.93 -8.11 4.20
CA MET A 174 9.25 -9.35 3.48
C MET A 174 9.79 -9.09 2.08
N TYR A 175 9.25 -8.08 1.37
CA TYR A 175 9.65 -7.79 -0.01
C TYR A 175 10.93 -6.94 -0.08
N LEU A 176 11.18 -6.05 0.87
CA LEU A 176 12.47 -5.40 0.99
C LEU A 176 13.58 -6.37 1.43
N ASP A 177 13.22 -7.49 2.01
CA ASP A 177 14.10 -8.63 2.27
C ASP A 177 13.78 -9.83 1.36
N TYR A 178 13.47 -9.58 0.10
CA TYR A 178 13.04 -10.63 -0.84
C TYR A 178 14.03 -11.80 -0.92
N HIS A 179 15.31 -11.51 -0.84
CA HIS A 179 16.40 -12.51 -0.90
C HIS A 179 16.81 -13.07 0.47
N ARG A 180 16.04 -12.78 1.54
CA ARG A 180 16.27 -13.30 2.91
C ARG A 180 17.69 -13.06 3.44
N LYS A 181 18.21 -11.84 3.20
CA LYS A 181 19.51 -11.39 3.72
C LYS A 181 19.42 -10.76 5.12
N GLY A 182 18.21 -10.65 5.65
CA GLY A 182 17.87 -10.00 6.90
C GLY A 182 17.35 -8.57 6.71
N PHE A 183 16.49 -8.14 7.63
CA PHE A 183 15.97 -6.78 7.71
C PHE A 183 16.09 -6.29 9.14
N ASP A 184 17.18 -5.59 9.45
CA ASP A 184 17.55 -5.24 10.82
C ASP A 184 17.14 -3.81 11.23
N TYR A 185 16.35 -3.12 10.40
CA TYR A 185 15.91 -1.76 10.70
C TYR A 185 14.72 -1.76 11.67
N PRO A 186 14.73 -0.91 12.72
CA PRO A 186 13.54 -0.66 13.51
C PRO A 186 12.40 -0.14 12.64
N VAL A 187 11.18 -0.59 12.91
CA VAL A 187 9.98 -0.22 12.15
C VAL A 187 8.98 0.52 13.03
N VAL A 188 8.42 1.59 12.49
CA VAL A 188 7.26 2.30 13.04
C VAL A 188 6.10 2.18 12.04
N PRO A 189 5.18 1.23 12.24
CA PRO A 189 3.98 1.16 11.44
C PRO A 189 3.06 2.35 11.72
N PHE A 190 2.62 3.02 10.67
CA PHE A 190 1.65 4.10 10.72
C PHE A 190 0.45 3.72 9.86
N ALA A 191 -0.53 3.07 10.48
CA ALA A 191 -1.71 2.58 9.80
C ALA A 191 -2.61 3.73 9.35
N ILE A 192 -3.06 3.67 8.11
CA ILE A 192 -4.02 4.58 7.50
C ILE A 192 -5.29 3.79 7.17
N ASN A 193 -6.45 4.28 7.61
CA ASN A 193 -7.73 3.75 7.14
C ASN A 193 -7.94 4.19 5.68
N CYS A 194 -7.41 3.41 4.75
CA CYS A 194 -7.54 3.67 3.31
C CYS A 194 -8.92 3.32 2.77
N TYR A 195 -9.57 2.33 3.37
CA TYR A 195 -10.71 1.69 2.73
C TYR A 195 -12.06 2.33 3.06
N GLY A 196 -12.35 2.55 4.31
CA GLY A 196 -13.65 3.10 4.70
C GLY A 196 -14.84 2.33 4.11
N ARG A 197 -16.02 2.90 4.15
CA ARG A 197 -17.25 2.50 3.45
C ARG A 197 -17.42 1.00 3.23
N ARG A 198 -17.44 0.59 1.96
CA ARG A 198 -17.80 -0.77 1.53
C ARG A 198 -16.82 -1.84 1.98
N VAL A 199 -15.52 -1.57 1.96
CA VAL A 199 -14.51 -2.59 2.28
C VAL A 199 -14.56 -2.94 3.76
N LEU A 200 -14.74 -1.96 4.65
CA LEU A 200 -14.95 -2.23 6.08
C LEU A 200 -16.26 -2.97 6.31
N ALA A 201 -17.37 -2.54 5.68
CA ALA A 201 -18.66 -3.23 5.76
C ALA A 201 -18.61 -4.70 5.27
N GLN A 202 -17.62 -5.02 4.42
CA GLN A 202 -17.32 -6.39 3.97
C GLN A 202 -16.22 -7.07 4.81
N ARG A 203 -15.82 -6.47 5.93
CA ARG A 203 -14.76 -6.98 6.81
C ARG A 203 -13.43 -7.22 6.09
N GLY A 204 -13.04 -6.29 5.22
CA GLY A 204 -11.79 -6.32 4.49
C GLY A 204 -11.70 -7.36 3.37
N GLY A 205 -12.73 -8.19 3.19
CA GLY A 205 -12.71 -9.27 2.21
C GLY A 205 -12.86 -8.81 0.76
N LEU A 206 -12.55 -9.72 -0.16
CA LEU A 206 -12.92 -9.57 -1.56
C LEU A 206 -14.45 -9.53 -1.69
N PRO A 207 -15.00 -8.91 -2.75
CA PRO A 207 -16.43 -8.87 -2.97
C PRO A 207 -17.08 -10.27 -2.88
N VAL A 208 -18.11 -10.40 -2.07
CA VAL A 208 -18.95 -11.59 -2.02
C VAL A 208 -20.08 -11.43 -3.03
N PHE A 209 -20.35 -12.47 -3.80
CA PHE A 209 -21.26 -12.36 -4.95
C PHE A 209 -22.74 -12.52 -4.60
N ASP A 210 -23.02 -13.15 -3.50
CA ASP A 210 -24.36 -13.45 -2.98
C ASP A 210 -24.98 -12.34 -2.13
N ARG A 211 -24.16 -11.35 -1.74
CA ARG A 211 -24.60 -10.22 -0.92
C ARG A 211 -24.37 -8.89 -1.65
N THR A 212 -25.33 -7.99 -1.54
CA THR A 212 -25.19 -6.58 -1.93
C THR A 212 -25.20 -5.73 -0.66
N ILE A 213 -24.15 -4.96 -0.46
CA ILE A 213 -24.08 -3.96 0.63
C ILE A 213 -24.97 -2.77 0.24
N SER A 214 -25.98 -2.48 1.03
CA SER A 214 -26.82 -1.30 0.86
C SER A 214 -26.11 -0.04 1.38
N ASP A 215 -26.57 1.13 0.96
CA ASP A 215 -26.00 2.41 1.43
C ASP A 215 -26.13 2.59 2.96
N ALA A 216 -27.14 2.00 3.58
CA ALA A 216 -27.33 2.03 5.04
C ALA A 216 -26.32 1.17 5.81
N GLU A 217 -25.66 0.21 5.13
CA GLU A 217 -24.64 -0.68 5.71
C GLU A 217 -23.23 -0.16 5.48
N LEU A 218 -23.06 0.94 4.74
CA LEU A 218 -21.73 1.50 4.49
C LEU A 218 -21.14 2.10 5.76
N ASP A 219 -19.90 1.75 6.05
CA ASP A 219 -19.13 2.37 7.11
C ASP A 219 -18.75 3.82 6.78
N PRO A 220 -18.26 4.61 7.77
CA PRO A 220 -17.72 5.93 7.54
C PRO A 220 -16.61 5.93 6.48
N PRO A 221 -16.44 7.04 5.73
CA PRO A 221 -15.42 7.12 4.69
C PRO A 221 -14.00 7.13 5.27
N ALA A 222 -13.02 6.76 4.46
CA ALA A 222 -11.63 7.03 4.71
C ALA A 222 -11.34 8.54 4.86
N PRO A 223 -10.25 8.95 5.52
CA PRO A 223 -9.79 10.33 5.49
C PRO A 223 -9.59 10.83 4.06
N THR A 224 -9.84 12.11 3.81
CA THR A 224 -9.66 12.67 2.47
C THR A 224 -8.18 12.69 2.04
N PRO A 225 -7.88 12.56 0.73
CA PRO A 225 -6.50 12.71 0.22
C PRO A 225 -5.82 13.98 0.71
N ARG A 226 -6.54 15.11 0.76
CA ARG A 226 -6.04 16.37 1.31
C ARG A 226 -5.60 16.22 2.76
N ARG A 227 -6.43 15.60 3.61
CA ARG A 227 -6.10 15.42 5.04
C ARG A 227 -4.85 14.56 5.21
N LEU A 228 -4.70 13.53 4.40
CA LEU A 228 -3.55 12.64 4.47
C LEU A 228 -2.29 13.28 3.85
N PHE A 229 -2.44 14.09 2.81
CA PHE A 229 -1.34 14.92 2.32
C PHE A 229 -0.83 15.87 3.41
N ASP A 230 -1.73 16.57 4.09
CA ASP A 230 -1.37 17.49 5.18
C ASP A 230 -0.77 16.71 6.38
N LEU A 231 -1.25 15.49 6.69
CA LEU A 231 -0.67 14.58 7.71
C LEU A 231 0.77 14.18 7.35
N GLY A 232 1.00 13.81 6.09
CA GLY A 232 2.35 13.45 5.62
C GLY A 232 3.33 14.62 5.68
N ALA A 233 2.88 15.84 5.32
CA ALA A 233 3.67 17.05 5.44
C ALA A 233 4.03 17.35 6.91
N ALA A 234 3.07 17.26 7.83
CA ALA A 234 3.31 17.42 9.26
C ALA A 234 4.29 16.35 9.80
N THR A 235 4.10 15.08 9.41
CA THR A 235 5.00 13.99 9.79
C THR A 235 6.45 14.28 9.36
N ALA A 236 6.65 14.72 8.13
CA ALA A 236 7.99 15.04 7.62
C ALA A 236 8.61 16.24 8.35
N ARG A 237 7.82 17.29 8.60
CA ARG A 237 8.27 18.48 9.34
C ARG A 237 8.69 18.15 10.77
N ILE A 238 7.92 17.33 11.46
CA ILE A 238 8.22 16.85 12.82
C ILE A 238 9.51 16.04 12.83
N LEU A 239 9.63 15.06 11.93
CA LEU A 239 10.79 14.19 11.85
C LEU A 239 12.05 14.92 11.39
N ALA A 240 11.95 15.96 10.55
CA ALA A 240 13.09 16.80 10.17
C ALA A 240 13.70 17.58 11.35
N ARG A 241 12.93 17.81 12.41
CA ARG A 241 13.40 18.42 13.68
C ARG A 241 13.86 17.38 14.71
N SER A 242 13.78 16.11 14.38
CA SER A 242 14.20 15.02 15.27
C SER A 242 15.71 14.77 15.21
N PRO A 243 16.29 14.00 16.15
CA PRO A 243 17.69 13.61 16.07
C PRO A 243 17.94 12.41 15.15
N TRP A 244 16.91 11.80 14.56
CA TRP A 244 17.01 10.53 13.85
C TRP A 244 17.11 10.70 12.33
N ARG A 245 17.86 9.80 11.70
CA ARG A 245 17.81 9.55 10.27
C ARG A 245 16.60 8.65 9.99
N VAL A 246 15.68 9.09 9.16
CA VAL A 246 14.40 8.39 8.99
C VAL A 246 14.18 8.02 7.51
N ALA A 247 13.81 6.78 7.26
CA ALA A 247 13.22 6.41 5.99
C ALA A 247 11.68 6.47 6.11
N LEU A 248 11.05 7.25 5.27
CA LEU A 248 9.60 7.29 5.10
C LEU A 248 9.22 6.39 3.93
N LEU A 249 8.36 5.43 4.16
CA LEU A 249 7.95 4.44 3.16
C LEU A 249 6.44 4.42 3.02
N ALA A 250 5.91 4.71 1.82
CA ALA A 250 4.54 4.37 1.46
C ALA A 250 4.50 2.93 0.92
N SER A 251 3.62 2.11 1.49
CA SER A 251 3.46 0.70 1.14
C SER A 251 2.04 0.42 0.70
N SER A 252 1.78 0.38 -0.62
CA SER A 252 0.47 0.00 -1.16
C SER A 252 0.43 -0.22 -2.66
N GLY A 253 -0.51 -1.04 -3.13
CA GLY A 253 -0.95 -1.03 -4.51
C GLY A 253 -1.69 0.26 -4.85
N TRP A 254 -1.99 0.46 -6.14
CA TRP A 254 -2.79 1.61 -6.56
C TRP A 254 -4.20 1.15 -6.93
N SER A 255 -4.71 1.39 -8.14
CA SER A 255 -6.04 0.90 -8.48
C SER A 255 -6.12 -0.62 -8.38
N HIS A 256 -7.07 -1.12 -7.59
CA HIS A 256 -7.33 -2.54 -7.43
C HIS A 256 -8.51 -2.98 -8.30
N ALA A 257 -8.30 -3.99 -9.12
CA ALA A 257 -9.35 -4.55 -9.96
C ALA A 257 -10.60 -4.92 -9.14
N PHE A 258 -10.43 -5.63 -8.02
CA PHE A 258 -11.56 -6.07 -7.18
C PHE A 258 -12.31 -4.93 -6.47
N LEU A 259 -11.84 -3.69 -6.57
CA LEU A 259 -12.51 -2.48 -6.09
C LEU A 259 -13.08 -1.62 -7.22
N THR A 260 -12.68 -1.87 -8.47
CA THR A 260 -13.02 -1.05 -9.64
C THR A 260 -14.32 -1.55 -10.27
N ALA A 261 -15.46 -1.12 -9.72
CA ALA A 261 -16.79 -1.59 -10.14
C ALA A 261 -17.08 -1.27 -11.62
N LYS A 262 -16.64 -0.12 -12.14
CA LYS A 262 -16.81 0.28 -13.54
C LYS A 262 -16.10 -0.65 -14.53
N ASN A 263 -15.10 -1.40 -14.08
CA ASN A 263 -14.39 -2.41 -14.85
C ASN A 263 -14.87 -3.83 -14.48
N HIS A 264 -16.07 -3.97 -13.94
CA HIS A 264 -16.67 -5.24 -13.50
C HIS A 264 -15.78 -6.03 -12.52
N PHE A 265 -14.89 -5.34 -11.78
CA PHE A 265 -13.93 -5.93 -10.84
C PHE A 265 -12.87 -6.84 -11.50
N LEU A 266 -12.65 -6.73 -12.82
CA LEU A 266 -11.73 -7.60 -13.57
C LEU A 266 -10.35 -6.99 -13.80
N TRP A 267 -10.27 -5.67 -14.02
CA TRP A 267 -8.99 -4.98 -14.25
C TRP A 267 -8.95 -3.62 -13.55
N PRO A 268 -7.75 -3.13 -13.20
CA PRO A 268 -7.60 -1.85 -12.53
C PRO A 268 -7.89 -0.65 -13.45
N ASP A 269 -8.08 0.52 -12.86
CA ASP A 269 -8.17 1.79 -13.59
C ASP A 269 -6.77 2.34 -13.90
N THR A 270 -6.08 1.70 -14.85
CA THR A 270 -4.73 2.10 -15.27
C THR A 270 -4.64 3.57 -15.72
N PRO A 271 -5.63 4.16 -16.43
CA PRO A 271 -5.60 5.59 -16.74
C PRO A 271 -5.58 6.51 -15.51
N ALA A 272 -6.34 6.18 -14.46
CA ALA A 272 -6.31 6.95 -13.21
C ALA A 272 -4.95 6.82 -12.52
N ASP A 273 -4.37 5.61 -12.50
CA ASP A 273 -3.04 5.37 -11.96
C ASP A 273 -1.96 6.17 -12.70
N ARG A 274 -1.99 6.17 -14.04
CA ARG A 274 -1.02 6.95 -14.83
C ARG A 274 -1.10 8.44 -14.56
N ARG A 275 -2.31 8.99 -14.46
CA ARG A 275 -2.50 10.40 -14.10
C ARG A 275 -1.86 10.74 -12.76
N MET A 276 -2.08 9.93 -11.73
CA MET A 276 -1.52 10.18 -10.40
C MET A 276 0.00 9.94 -10.36
N TYR A 277 0.49 8.97 -11.13
CA TYR A 277 1.93 8.72 -11.29
C TYR A 277 2.64 9.90 -11.96
N GLU A 278 2.08 10.44 -13.03
CA GLU A 278 2.63 11.63 -13.72
C GLU A 278 2.61 12.85 -12.80
N ALA A 279 1.52 13.08 -12.08
CA ALA A 279 1.45 14.14 -11.08
C ALA A 279 2.52 14.00 -9.99
N LEU A 280 2.82 12.77 -9.54
CA LEU A 280 3.88 12.51 -8.56
C LEU A 280 5.27 12.77 -9.14
N ARG A 281 5.53 12.28 -10.36
CA ARG A 281 6.78 12.49 -11.10
C ARG A 281 7.09 13.97 -11.29
N ASP A 282 6.06 14.73 -11.66
CA ASP A 282 6.18 16.15 -12.00
C ASP A 282 6.06 17.06 -10.76
N CYS A 283 5.89 16.46 -9.57
CA CYS A 283 5.68 17.19 -8.31
C CYS A 283 4.45 18.11 -8.35
N ASP A 284 3.41 17.71 -9.06
CA ASP A 284 2.11 18.38 -9.07
C ASP A 284 1.35 18.08 -7.78
N TRP A 285 1.78 18.72 -6.72
CA TRP A 285 1.20 18.57 -5.38
C TRP A 285 -0.25 19.05 -5.30
N GLN A 286 -0.65 19.95 -6.20
CA GLN A 286 -2.03 20.42 -6.26
C GLN A 286 -2.98 19.31 -6.71
N THR A 287 -2.62 18.53 -7.72
CA THR A 287 -3.39 17.37 -8.16
C THR A 287 -3.53 16.34 -7.01
N TRP A 288 -2.43 16.01 -6.32
CA TRP A 288 -2.48 15.10 -5.17
C TRP A 288 -3.36 15.61 -4.04
N ARG A 289 -3.24 16.89 -3.70
CA ARG A 289 -3.98 17.51 -2.59
C ARG A 289 -5.46 17.70 -2.90
N SER A 290 -5.84 17.90 -4.16
CA SER A 290 -7.21 18.12 -4.60
C SER A 290 -7.94 16.84 -5.05
N TYR A 291 -7.25 15.70 -5.06
CA TYR A 291 -7.86 14.44 -5.44
C TYR A 291 -9.03 14.12 -4.50
N SER A 292 -10.19 13.76 -5.05
CA SER A 292 -11.39 13.57 -4.23
C SER A 292 -11.54 12.14 -3.74
N GLY A 293 -12.14 11.93 -2.56
CA GLY A 293 -12.47 10.60 -2.08
C GLY A 293 -13.39 9.84 -3.04
N ALA A 294 -14.32 10.53 -3.70
CA ALA A 294 -15.17 9.91 -4.71
C ALA A 294 -14.37 9.38 -5.92
N ALA A 295 -13.36 10.12 -6.38
CA ALA A 295 -12.49 9.66 -7.46
C ALA A 295 -11.62 8.47 -7.01
N VAL A 296 -11.12 8.47 -5.77
CA VAL A 296 -10.40 7.35 -5.16
C VAL A 296 -11.26 6.09 -5.18
N GLU A 297 -12.52 6.18 -4.73
CA GLU A 297 -13.45 5.05 -4.68
C GLU A 297 -13.83 4.56 -6.10
N ASP A 298 -14.14 5.48 -7.03
CA ASP A 298 -14.53 5.14 -8.41
C ASP A 298 -13.42 4.41 -9.17
N SER A 299 -12.17 4.81 -8.90
CA SER A 299 -10.99 4.22 -9.56
C SER A 299 -10.44 2.99 -8.83
N GLY A 300 -11.02 2.56 -7.70
CA GLY A 300 -10.48 1.46 -6.91
C GLY A 300 -9.11 1.76 -6.30
N GLN A 301 -8.77 3.04 -6.08
CA GLN A 301 -7.47 3.52 -5.63
C GLN A 301 -7.41 3.77 -4.12
N GLN A 302 -8.17 3.05 -3.32
CA GLN A 302 -8.26 3.31 -1.87
C GLN A 302 -6.88 3.40 -1.20
N GLU A 303 -5.97 2.51 -1.53
CA GLU A 303 -4.65 2.48 -0.93
C GLU A 303 -3.70 3.60 -1.40
N ILE A 304 -4.05 4.36 -2.45
CA ILE A 304 -3.26 5.54 -2.87
C ILE A 304 -3.16 6.58 -1.74
N LEU A 305 -4.01 6.47 -0.73
CA LEU A 305 -4.02 7.33 0.45
C LEU A 305 -2.71 7.24 1.26
N ASN A 306 -2.04 6.09 1.26
CA ASN A 306 -0.69 5.97 1.83
C ASN A 306 0.33 6.82 1.05
N TRP A 307 0.17 6.87 -0.28
CA TRP A 307 1.01 7.69 -1.15
C TRP A 307 0.67 9.19 -1.05
N ALA A 308 -0.56 9.54 -0.65
CA ALA A 308 -0.90 10.93 -0.35
C ALA A 308 -0.08 11.44 0.86
N CYS A 309 0.16 10.60 1.86
CA CYS A 309 1.07 10.92 2.97
C CYS A 309 2.51 11.14 2.46
N LEU A 310 3.00 10.25 1.60
CA LEU A 310 4.35 10.38 1.02
C LEU A 310 4.47 11.65 0.15
N ALA A 311 3.46 11.94 -0.69
CA ALA A 311 3.44 13.15 -1.52
C ALA A 311 3.45 14.43 -0.66
N GLY A 312 2.69 14.44 0.43
CA GLY A 312 2.72 15.52 1.42
C GLY A 312 4.09 15.70 2.06
N ALA A 313 4.71 14.60 2.48
CA ALA A 313 6.06 14.60 3.04
C ALA A 313 7.10 15.13 2.03
N MET A 314 7.04 14.69 0.79
CA MET A 314 7.95 15.16 -0.27
C MET A 314 7.74 16.65 -0.58
N SER A 315 6.49 17.11 -0.58
CA SER A 315 6.17 18.54 -0.74
C SER A 315 6.78 19.40 0.36
N GLU A 316 6.62 18.99 1.62
CA GLU A 316 7.18 19.69 2.78
C GLU A 316 8.70 19.74 2.74
N LEU A 317 9.33 18.62 2.40
CA LEU A 317 10.79 18.50 2.29
C LEU A 317 11.35 19.10 0.98
N LYS A 318 10.50 19.60 0.09
CA LYS A 318 10.88 20.09 -1.25
C LYS A 318 11.65 19.05 -2.05
N ARG A 319 11.24 17.79 -1.95
CA ARG A 319 11.90 16.65 -2.61
C ARG A 319 11.27 16.35 -3.96
N LYS A 320 12.12 15.93 -4.89
CA LYS A 320 11.70 15.36 -6.18
C LYS A 320 12.09 13.88 -6.21
N PRO A 321 11.31 13.03 -6.89
CA PRO A 321 11.75 11.67 -7.15
C PRO A 321 13.08 11.67 -7.91
N LYS A 322 14.02 10.82 -7.48
CA LYS A 322 15.24 10.51 -8.24
C LYS A 322 14.99 9.35 -9.21
N GLU A 323 14.27 8.35 -8.72
CA GLU A 323 13.89 7.18 -9.51
C GLU A 323 12.43 6.88 -9.25
N MET A 324 11.71 6.52 -10.31
CA MET A 324 10.33 6.05 -10.24
C MET A 324 10.10 4.91 -11.21
N GLY A 325 9.29 3.95 -10.80
CA GLY A 325 8.84 2.83 -11.62
C GLY A 325 7.32 2.72 -11.64
N PHE A 326 6.79 2.36 -12.81
CA PHE A 326 5.40 2.02 -13.00
C PHE A 326 5.32 0.67 -13.72
N VAL A 327 4.85 -0.34 -13.01
CA VAL A 327 4.63 -1.68 -13.54
C VAL A 327 3.14 -1.88 -13.63
N ASP A 328 2.55 -1.60 -14.79
CA ASP A 328 1.13 -1.79 -15.02
C ASP A 328 0.77 -3.26 -15.24
N THR A 329 -0.48 -3.57 -15.05
CA THR A 329 -1.05 -4.88 -15.29
C THR A 329 -2.56 -4.79 -15.47
N TRP A 330 -3.09 -5.70 -16.24
CA TRP A 330 -4.52 -5.84 -16.45
C TRP A 330 -5.10 -7.09 -15.78
N ILE A 331 -4.23 -8.06 -15.40
CA ILE A 331 -4.65 -9.35 -14.84
C ILE A 331 -4.16 -9.58 -13.41
N PHE A 332 -3.15 -8.84 -12.92
CA PHE A 332 -2.57 -9.03 -11.59
C PHE A 332 -3.07 -7.99 -10.58
N ASN A 333 -4.36 -7.76 -10.59
CA ASN A 333 -5.15 -6.97 -9.63
C ASN A 333 -4.87 -5.46 -9.58
N SER A 334 -3.64 -5.00 -9.51
CA SER A 334 -3.34 -3.57 -9.33
C SER A 334 -2.08 -3.16 -10.08
N SER A 335 -1.99 -1.91 -10.53
CA SER A 335 -0.71 -1.32 -10.95
C SER A 335 0.24 -1.18 -9.77
N LYS A 336 1.54 -1.32 -9.99
CA LYS A 336 2.58 -1.23 -8.98
C LYS A 336 3.46 -0.04 -9.25
N VAL A 337 3.67 0.75 -8.20
CA VAL A 337 4.47 1.97 -8.27
C VAL A 337 5.62 1.88 -7.28
N PHE A 338 6.77 2.40 -7.70
CA PHE A 338 7.99 2.49 -6.90
C PHE A 338 8.54 3.90 -6.97
N LEU A 339 9.15 4.36 -5.87
CA LEU A 339 9.74 5.68 -5.77
C LEU A 339 10.95 5.66 -4.85
N ILE A 340 12.01 6.34 -5.27
CA ILE A 340 13.21 6.60 -4.46
C ILE A 340 13.52 8.10 -4.55
N ALA A 341 13.49 8.80 -3.41
CA ALA A 341 13.84 10.21 -3.30
C ALA A 341 14.81 10.41 -2.11
N PRO A 342 16.13 10.35 -2.34
CA PRO A 342 17.14 10.52 -1.31
C PRO A 342 17.15 11.95 -0.73
N PRO A 343 17.78 12.16 0.45
CA PRO A 343 18.08 13.51 0.94
C PRO A 343 18.92 14.28 -0.10
N GLN A 344 18.69 15.60 -0.16
CA GLN A 344 19.50 16.52 -1.00
C GLN A 344 20.79 16.87 -0.30
#